data_1c6d16e1e3fad0403117534b201d58b1
#
_entry.id   1c6d16e1e3fad0403117534b201d58b1
#
_cell.length_a   1.000
_cell.length_b   1.000
_cell.length_c   1.000
_cell.angle_alpha   90.00
_cell.angle_beta   90.00
_cell.angle_gamma   90.00
#
_symmetry.space_group_name_H-M   'P 1'
#
loop_
_entity.id
_entity.type
_entity.pdbx_description
1 polymer ?
#
loop_
_entity_poly.entity_id
_entity_poly.type
_entity_poly.pdbx_seq_one_letter_code
_entity_poly.pdbx_strand_id
1 'polypeptide(L)'
;MSYSEITFADRNPIKRWLQRSRLETALDLGRNLKSGVLTVCDFGAGNGELCRLLIRDFSNAKILCFEPAPSLMAEAKELLGGHPRLSFLSETTEIDSGSVDILFCLEVFEHLPVDEMQAALLDIQRILKPEGMAVIGVPVEIGVPAAYKGFFRMARRYGNFDATPRNVLSAVMGLPPDDRPVAEISPGLRFHFEHMGFDFRVFAKKLSEFFLMQKRTYSPMPFLGFLMPEIYFVVKAKR
;
A
#
# COMPACT_ATOMS: atom_id res chain seq x y z
N MET A 1 -0.08 1.00 22.45
CA MET A 1 -1.14 0.57 21.49
C MET A 1 -0.43 0.15 20.23
N SER A 2 -0.59 -1.10 19.81
CA SER A 2 0.01 -1.57 18.56
C SER A 2 -0.69 -0.93 17.35
N TYR A 3 -0.03 -0.93 16.19
CA TYR A 3 -0.63 -0.43 14.94
C TYR A 3 -1.92 -1.19 14.60
N SER A 4 -1.99 -2.48 14.91
CA SER A 4 -3.18 -3.33 14.73
C SER A 4 -4.36 -2.88 15.59
N GLU A 5 -4.13 -2.49 16.85
CA GLU A 5 -5.19 -1.98 17.73
C GLU A 5 -5.76 -0.66 17.23
N ILE A 6 -4.93 0.20 16.66
CA ILE A 6 -5.37 1.49 16.09
C ILE A 6 -6.13 1.28 14.78
N THR A 7 -5.78 0.25 14.02
CA THR A 7 -6.22 0.08 12.64
C THR A 7 -7.43 -0.86 12.50
N PHE A 8 -7.38 -2.05 13.12
CA PHE A 8 -8.42 -3.10 12.97
C PHE A 8 -9.37 -3.20 14.15
N ALA A 9 -8.98 -2.72 15.34
CA ALA A 9 -9.82 -2.61 16.52
C ALA A 9 -10.44 -1.22 16.72
N ASP A 10 -10.34 -0.32 15.70
CA ASP A 10 -10.94 1.02 15.78
C ASP A 10 -12.44 0.88 16.11
N ARG A 11 -12.90 1.67 17.07
CA ARG A 11 -14.31 1.68 17.52
C ARG A 11 -15.28 2.14 16.42
N ASN A 12 -14.77 2.85 15.39
CA ASN A 12 -15.60 3.33 14.26
C ASN A 12 -15.89 2.19 13.26
N PRO A 13 -17.15 1.75 13.13
CA PRO A 13 -17.52 0.64 12.23
C PRO A 13 -17.26 0.95 10.75
N ILE A 14 -17.38 2.22 10.34
CA ILE A 14 -17.10 2.65 8.96
C ILE A 14 -15.62 2.48 8.65
N LYS A 15 -14.76 2.87 9.57
CA LYS A 15 -13.32 2.75 9.40
C LYS A 15 -12.87 1.30 9.29
N ARG A 16 -13.42 0.43 10.16
CA ARG A 16 -13.17 -1.03 10.08
C ARG A 16 -13.66 -1.62 8.75
N TRP A 17 -14.84 -1.20 8.29
CA TRP A 17 -15.39 -1.66 7.01
C TRP A 17 -14.50 -1.22 5.84
N LEU A 18 -14.05 0.04 5.80
CA LEU A 18 -13.14 0.53 4.76
C LEU A 18 -11.83 -0.26 4.72
N GLN A 19 -11.23 -0.53 5.88
CA GLN A 19 -10.00 -1.30 5.96
C GLN A 19 -10.16 -2.75 5.51
N ARG A 20 -11.25 -3.41 5.94
CA ARG A 20 -11.58 -4.77 5.45
C ARG A 20 -11.81 -4.78 3.95
N SER A 21 -12.58 -3.83 3.43
CA SER A 21 -12.84 -3.70 1.99
C SER A 21 -11.58 -3.47 1.19
N ARG A 22 -10.60 -2.74 1.75
CA ARG A 22 -9.29 -2.54 1.16
C ARG A 22 -8.58 -3.87 0.94
N LEU A 23 -8.40 -4.64 2.03
CA LEU A 23 -7.71 -5.93 1.96
C LEU A 23 -8.44 -6.94 1.09
N GLU A 24 -9.77 -7.04 1.20
CA GLU A 24 -10.57 -7.95 0.37
C GLU A 24 -10.49 -7.59 -1.12
N THR A 25 -10.53 -6.30 -1.47
CA THR A 25 -10.35 -5.86 -2.86
C THR A 25 -8.99 -6.31 -3.41
N ALA A 26 -7.92 -6.12 -2.65
CA ALA A 26 -6.57 -6.55 -3.05
C ALA A 26 -6.50 -8.07 -3.21
N LEU A 27 -7.03 -8.82 -2.25
CA LEU A 27 -7.08 -10.29 -2.28
C LEU A 27 -7.87 -10.81 -3.48
N ASP A 28 -9.03 -10.21 -3.80
CA ASP A 28 -9.83 -10.60 -4.95
C ASP A 28 -9.08 -10.38 -6.27
N LEU A 29 -8.35 -9.27 -6.38
CA LEU A 29 -7.48 -9.03 -7.52
C LEU A 29 -6.40 -10.10 -7.63
N GLY A 30 -5.73 -10.45 -6.52
CA GLY A 30 -4.70 -11.49 -6.49
C GLY A 30 -5.23 -12.89 -6.74
N ARG A 31 -6.42 -13.25 -6.21
CA ARG A 31 -7.09 -14.55 -6.46
C ARG A 31 -7.34 -14.77 -7.94
N ASN A 32 -7.70 -13.72 -8.67
CA ASN A 32 -7.93 -13.80 -10.12
C ASN A 32 -6.64 -14.02 -10.94
N LEU A 33 -5.47 -13.79 -10.32
CA LEU A 33 -4.16 -14.02 -10.94
C LEU A 33 -3.58 -15.41 -10.61
N LYS A 34 -4.23 -16.15 -9.69
CA LYS A 34 -3.71 -17.40 -9.11
C LYS A 34 -3.72 -18.53 -10.13
N SER A 35 -2.56 -19.16 -10.33
CA SER A 35 -2.38 -20.41 -11.05
C SER A 35 -1.18 -21.18 -10.46
N GLY A 36 -1.40 -22.42 -10.01
CA GLY A 36 -0.34 -23.31 -9.52
C GLY A 36 0.20 -22.96 -8.12
N VAL A 37 1.38 -23.48 -7.81
CA VAL A 37 2.14 -23.14 -6.58
C VAL A 37 2.86 -21.83 -6.81
N LEU A 38 2.75 -20.92 -5.84
CA LEU A 38 3.16 -19.54 -5.99
C LEU A 38 4.11 -19.13 -4.87
N THR A 39 4.96 -18.16 -5.18
CA THR A 39 5.58 -17.29 -4.20
C THR A 39 4.79 -15.97 -4.21
N VAL A 40 4.23 -15.61 -3.07
CA VAL A 40 3.49 -14.36 -2.89
C VAL A 40 4.26 -13.45 -1.95
N CYS A 41 4.44 -12.20 -2.33
CA CYS A 41 5.13 -11.20 -1.51
C CYS A 41 4.14 -10.13 -1.04
N ASP A 42 4.17 -9.81 0.24
CA ASP A 42 3.60 -8.60 0.82
C ASP A 42 4.74 -7.60 0.99
N PHE A 43 4.78 -6.58 0.14
CA PHE A 43 5.86 -5.60 0.08
C PHE A 43 5.47 -4.34 0.85
N GLY A 44 6.12 -4.10 1.99
CA GLY A 44 5.72 -3.13 2.99
C GLY A 44 4.59 -3.69 3.86
N ALA A 45 4.82 -4.88 4.43
CA ALA A 45 3.80 -5.68 5.10
C ALA A 45 3.26 -5.05 6.40
N GLY A 46 3.92 -4.01 6.91
CA GLY A 46 3.55 -3.39 8.15
C GLY A 46 3.53 -4.40 9.31
N ASN A 47 2.43 -4.46 10.01
CA ASN A 47 2.23 -5.43 11.10
C ASN A 47 1.83 -6.85 10.63
N GLY A 48 1.85 -7.15 9.33
CA GLY A 48 1.60 -8.50 8.79
C GLY A 48 0.13 -8.89 8.61
N GLU A 49 -0.82 -7.99 8.74
CA GLU A 49 -2.25 -8.34 8.64
C GLU A 49 -2.64 -8.88 7.26
N LEU A 50 -2.08 -8.34 6.16
CA LEU A 50 -2.29 -8.91 4.83
C LEU A 50 -1.63 -10.29 4.72
N CYS A 51 -0.41 -10.48 5.23
CA CYS A 51 0.26 -11.78 5.26
C CYS A 51 -0.60 -12.85 5.94
N ARG A 52 -1.30 -12.52 7.04
CA ARG A 52 -2.25 -13.42 7.72
C ARG A 52 -3.35 -13.90 6.79
N LEU A 53 -3.88 -13.01 5.96
CA LEU A 53 -4.92 -13.34 4.98
C LEU A 53 -4.35 -14.12 3.79
N LEU A 54 -3.14 -13.78 3.33
CA LEU A 54 -2.45 -14.49 2.24
C LEU A 54 -2.16 -15.95 2.61
N ILE A 55 -1.75 -16.22 3.84
CA ILE A 55 -1.54 -17.58 4.36
C ILE A 55 -2.81 -18.44 4.21
N ARG A 56 -3.97 -17.84 4.49
CA ARG A 56 -5.28 -18.51 4.35
C ARG A 56 -5.66 -18.73 2.91
N ASP A 57 -5.51 -17.70 2.07
CA ASP A 57 -6.08 -17.65 0.73
C ASP A 57 -5.18 -18.33 -0.32
N PHE A 58 -3.88 -18.36 -0.08
CA PHE A 58 -2.87 -18.99 -0.93
C PHE A 58 -2.25 -20.20 -0.24
N SER A 59 -3.07 -21.22 0.01
CA SER A 59 -2.75 -22.39 0.86
C SER A 59 -1.48 -23.15 0.47
N ASN A 60 -1.07 -23.10 -0.80
CA ASN A 60 0.11 -23.79 -1.33
C ASN A 60 1.26 -22.83 -1.66
N ALA A 61 1.13 -21.53 -1.37
CA ALA A 61 2.15 -20.54 -1.68
C ALA A 61 3.15 -20.38 -0.53
N LYS A 62 4.40 -20.06 -0.88
CA LYS A 62 5.36 -19.43 0.03
C LYS A 62 5.00 -17.96 0.15
N ILE A 63 4.93 -17.45 1.37
CA ILE A 63 4.62 -16.04 1.64
C ILE A 63 5.90 -15.33 2.09
N LEU A 64 6.22 -14.23 1.42
CA LEU A 64 7.30 -13.32 1.80
C LEU A 64 6.68 -12.10 2.45
N CYS A 65 6.98 -11.88 3.73
CA CYS A 65 6.60 -10.71 4.50
C CYS A 65 7.79 -9.75 4.52
N PHE A 66 7.79 -8.78 3.63
CA PHE A 66 8.84 -7.77 3.54
C PHE A 66 8.41 -6.48 4.24
N GLU A 67 9.16 -6.09 5.29
CA GLU A 67 8.94 -4.85 6.05
C GLU A 67 10.28 -4.29 6.54
N PRO A 68 10.72 -3.10 6.06
CA PRO A 68 12.00 -2.53 6.44
C PRO A 68 11.98 -1.87 7.83
N ALA A 69 10.80 -1.48 8.35
CA ALA A 69 10.72 -0.84 9.66
C ALA A 69 10.80 -1.87 10.79
N PRO A 70 11.85 -1.82 11.68
CA PRO A 70 12.07 -2.85 12.69
C PRO A 70 10.92 -3.03 13.68
N SER A 71 10.24 -1.93 14.04
CA SER A 71 9.10 -1.98 14.97
C SER A 71 7.90 -2.69 14.37
N LEU A 72 7.56 -2.42 13.11
CA LEU A 72 6.46 -3.08 12.39
C LEU A 72 6.79 -4.53 12.10
N MET A 73 8.04 -4.83 11.71
CA MET A 73 8.50 -6.20 11.55
C MET A 73 8.39 -7.02 12.86
N ALA A 74 8.66 -6.41 14.01
CA ALA A 74 8.49 -7.06 15.30
C ALA A 74 7.01 -7.38 15.58
N GLU A 75 6.09 -6.46 15.30
CA GLU A 75 4.65 -6.69 15.40
C GLU A 75 4.19 -7.82 14.45
N ALA A 76 4.69 -7.84 13.21
CA ALA A 76 4.37 -8.90 12.25
C ALA A 76 4.85 -10.29 12.73
N LYS A 77 6.05 -10.37 13.30
CA LYS A 77 6.58 -11.61 13.89
C LYS A 77 5.76 -12.08 15.09
N GLU A 78 5.29 -11.16 15.94
CA GLU A 78 4.41 -11.48 17.08
C GLU A 78 3.05 -12.00 16.58
N LEU A 79 2.45 -11.33 15.59
CA LEU A 79 1.14 -11.71 15.04
C LEU A 79 1.15 -13.06 14.32
N LEU A 80 2.19 -13.31 13.54
CA LEU A 80 2.21 -14.41 12.57
C LEU A 80 3.05 -15.61 13.00
N GLY A 81 3.94 -15.45 13.96
CA GLY A 81 4.93 -16.37 14.52
C GLY A 81 5.06 -17.72 13.82
N GLY A 82 6.25 -18.16 13.52
CA GLY A 82 6.59 -19.55 13.19
C GLY A 82 5.79 -20.27 12.08
N HIS A 83 4.99 -19.58 11.27
CA HIS A 83 4.21 -20.25 10.22
C HIS A 83 5.15 -20.82 9.13
N PRO A 84 5.09 -22.14 8.82
CA PRO A 84 6.13 -22.83 8.01
C PRO A 84 6.26 -22.32 6.55
N ARG A 85 5.25 -21.63 6.02
CA ARG A 85 5.25 -21.07 4.67
C ARG A 85 5.59 -19.59 4.61
N LEU A 86 5.89 -18.96 5.76
CA LEU A 86 6.17 -17.53 5.89
C LEU A 86 7.66 -17.29 6.09
N SER A 87 8.19 -16.32 5.34
CA SER A 87 9.55 -15.79 5.55
C SER A 87 9.46 -14.29 5.84
N PHE A 88 10.11 -13.85 6.92
CA PHE A 88 10.23 -12.44 7.28
C PHE A 88 11.53 -11.87 6.71
N LEU A 89 11.45 -10.77 5.99
CA LEU A 89 12.56 -10.16 5.26
C LEU A 89 12.57 -8.65 5.53
N SER A 90 13.73 -8.10 5.84
CA SER A 90 13.88 -6.67 6.12
C SER A 90 14.60 -5.91 5.01
N GLU A 91 15.28 -6.63 4.12
CA GLU A 91 16.01 -6.07 2.98
C GLU A 91 15.49 -6.66 1.67
N THR A 92 15.32 -5.84 0.65
CA THR A 92 14.89 -6.32 -0.67
C THR A 92 15.91 -7.25 -1.33
N THR A 93 17.19 -7.12 -0.97
CA THR A 93 18.30 -7.98 -1.42
C THR A 93 18.17 -9.44 -0.96
N GLU A 94 17.38 -9.71 0.07
CA GLU A 94 17.05 -11.06 0.53
C GLU A 94 16.05 -11.79 -0.39
N ILE A 95 15.43 -11.05 -1.33
CA ILE A 95 14.47 -11.61 -2.29
C ILE A 95 15.15 -11.79 -3.63
N ASP A 96 15.23 -13.03 -4.08
CA ASP A 96 15.83 -13.38 -5.36
C ASP A 96 15.15 -12.69 -6.55
N SER A 97 15.93 -12.28 -7.53
CA SER A 97 15.40 -11.72 -8.78
C SER A 97 14.51 -12.74 -9.51
N GLY A 98 13.37 -12.30 -10.02
CA GLY A 98 12.45 -13.14 -10.78
C GLY A 98 11.88 -14.33 -9.99
N SER A 99 11.69 -14.17 -8.67
CA SER A 99 11.23 -15.26 -7.79
C SER A 99 9.75 -15.14 -7.39
N VAL A 100 9.15 -13.97 -7.51
CA VAL A 100 7.80 -13.65 -7.02
C VAL A 100 6.76 -13.76 -8.13
N ASP A 101 5.72 -14.56 -7.91
CA ASP A 101 4.60 -14.72 -8.85
C ASP A 101 3.55 -13.61 -8.68
N ILE A 102 3.18 -13.31 -7.43
CA ILE A 102 2.22 -12.25 -7.10
C ILE A 102 2.81 -11.40 -5.98
N LEU A 103 2.80 -10.09 -6.19
CA LEU A 103 3.23 -9.11 -5.20
C LEU A 103 2.05 -8.21 -4.83
N PHE A 104 1.86 -8.00 -3.55
CA PHE A 104 0.98 -6.98 -3.00
C PHE A 104 1.83 -5.85 -2.43
N CYS A 105 1.45 -4.60 -2.72
CA CYS A 105 2.06 -3.40 -2.13
C CYS A 105 0.93 -2.41 -1.85
N LEU A 106 0.50 -2.35 -0.60
CA LEU A 106 -0.69 -1.60 -0.20
C LEU A 106 -0.33 -0.52 0.80
N GLU A 107 -0.72 0.73 0.53
CA GLU A 107 -0.47 1.87 1.43
C GLU A 107 1.03 2.04 1.76
N VAL A 108 1.87 2.00 0.73
CA VAL A 108 3.31 2.16 0.85
C VAL A 108 3.79 3.38 0.08
N PHE A 109 3.43 3.49 -1.20
CA PHE A 109 4.00 4.48 -2.11
C PHE A 109 3.67 5.92 -1.75
N GLU A 110 2.53 6.17 -1.14
CA GLU A 110 2.14 7.50 -0.64
C GLU A 110 3.02 8.00 0.50
N HIS A 111 3.74 7.09 1.14
CA HIS A 111 4.65 7.41 2.24
C HIS A 111 6.08 7.64 1.78
N LEU A 112 6.45 7.16 0.59
CA LEU A 112 7.82 7.19 0.14
C LEU A 112 8.19 8.54 -0.51
N PRO A 113 9.33 9.16 -0.15
CA PRO A 113 9.98 10.20 -0.95
C PRO A 113 10.25 9.70 -2.38
N VAL A 114 10.41 10.64 -3.32
CA VAL A 114 10.46 10.34 -4.76
C VAL A 114 11.59 9.37 -5.13
N ASP A 115 12.76 9.53 -4.52
CA ASP A 115 13.93 8.66 -4.74
C ASP A 115 13.72 7.25 -4.17
N GLU A 116 13.14 7.13 -2.97
CA GLU A 116 12.79 5.85 -2.36
C GLU A 116 11.64 5.15 -3.10
N MET A 117 10.65 5.92 -3.58
CA MET A 117 9.61 5.41 -4.47
C MET A 117 10.21 4.79 -5.74
N GLN A 118 11.18 5.47 -6.35
CA GLN A 118 11.83 4.95 -7.55
C GLN A 118 12.64 3.68 -7.27
N ALA A 119 13.38 3.63 -6.16
CA ALA A 119 14.09 2.44 -5.72
C ALA A 119 13.14 1.26 -5.49
N ALA A 120 12.03 1.48 -4.79
CA ALA A 120 11.01 0.46 -4.55
C ALA A 120 10.39 -0.07 -5.86
N LEU A 121 10.12 0.80 -6.85
CA LEU A 121 9.62 0.37 -8.17
C LEU A 121 10.62 -0.51 -8.91
N LEU A 122 11.91 -0.18 -8.86
CA LEU A 122 12.99 -0.99 -9.45
C LEU A 122 13.11 -2.35 -8.74
N ASP A 123 13.05 -2.37 -7.41
CA ASP A 123 13.09 -3.61 -6.65
C ASP A 123 11.89 -4.50 -6.97
N ILE A 124 10.68 -3.96 -7.00
CA ILE A 124 9.47 -4.71 -7.39
C ILE A 124 9.62 -5.28 -8.80
N GLN A 125 10.15 -4.49 -9.76
CA GLN A 125 10.41 -4.97 -11.12
C GLN A 125 11.43 -6.12 -11.14
N ARG A 126 12.50 -6.02 -10.35
CA ARG A 126 13.56 -7.03 -10.24
C ARG A 126 13.07 -8.35 -9.67
N ILE A 127 12.28 -8.30 -8.59
CA ILE A 127 11.85 -9.52 -7.88
C ILE A 127 10.68 -10.25 -8.55
N LEU A 128 9.86 -9.55 -9.34
CA LEU A 128 8.77 -10.18 -10.06
C LEU A 128 9.29 -11.14 -11.14
N LYS A 129 8.66 -12.30 -11.23
CA LYS A 129 8.84 -13.21 -12.38
C LYS A 129 8.43 -12.51 -13.67
N PRO A 130 8.88 -13.01 -14.84
CA PRO A 130 8.48 -12.48 -16.14
C PRO A 130 6.97 -12.40 -16.36
N GLU A 131 6.24 -13.39 -15.88
CA GLU A 131 4.77 -13.45 -15.91
C GLU A 131 4.14 -13.06 -14.57
N GLY A 132 4.97 -12.62 -13.61
CA GLY A 132 4.54 -12.17 -12.30
C GLY A 132 3.75 -10.86 -12.37
N MET A 133 2.87 -10.69 -11.41
CA MET A 133 1.99 -9.54 -11.34
C MET A 133 2.08 -8.85 -9.98
N ALA A 134 1.95 -7.52 -9.97
CA ALA A 134 1.80 -6.77 -8.72
C ALA A 134 0.40 -6.16 -8.61
N VAL A 135 -0.15 -6.22 -7.40
CA VAL A 135 -1.36 -5.49 -6.98
C VAL A 135 -0.91 -4.35 -6.10
N ILE A 136 -0.99 -3.13 -6.59
CA ILE A 136 -0.53 -1.92 -5.90
C ILE A 136 -1.75 -1.10 -5.53
N GLY A 137 -1.96 -0.88 -4.23
CA GLY A 137 -3.05 -0.08 -3.68
C GLY A 137 -2.54 1.22 -3.07
N VAL A 138 -3.14 2.34 -3.45
CA VAL A 138 -2.79 3.66 -2.93
C VAL A 138 -4.04 4.50 -2.65
N PRO A 139 -3.97 5.47 -1.71
CA PRO A 139 -5.09 6.32 -1.40
C PRO A 139 -5.38 7.34 -2.52
N VAL A 140 -6.63 7.73 -2.65
CA VAL A 140 -7.06 8.88 -3.42
C VAL A 140 -7.12 10.09 -2.49
N GLU A 141 -6.18 11.03 -2.65
CA GLU A 141 -6.03 12.22 -1.80
C GLU A 141 -6.35 13.54 -2.54
N ILE A 142 -7.06 13.44 -3.67
CA ILE A 142 -7.49 14.58 -4.48
C ILE A 142 -8.98 14.48 -4.80
N GLY A 143 -9.59 15.61 -5.20
CA GLY A 143 -11.00 15.68 -5.58
C GLY A 143 -11.95 15.43 -4.40
N VAL A 144 -13.05 14.70 -4.66
CA VAL A 144 -14.07 14.41 -3.64
C VAL A 144 -13.54 13.67 -2.43
N PRO A 145 -12.67 12.66 -2.55
CA PRO A 145 -12.02 12.04 -1.39
C PRO A 145 -11.24 13.03 -0.52
N ALA A 146 -10.54 13.99 -1.10
CA ALA A 146 -9.86 15.03 -0.34
C ALA A 146 -10.84 15.89 0.48
N ALA A 147 -12.04 16.17 -0.04
CA ALA A 147 -13.04 16.97 0.65
C ALA A 147 -13.51 16.30 1.95
N TYR A 148 -14.01 15.06 1.89
CA TYR A 148 -14.52 14.40 3.10
C TYR A 148 -13.39 13.96 4.05
N LYS A 149 -12.24 13.48 3.54
CA LYS A 149 -11.07 13.18 4.37
C LYS A 149 -10.56 14.45 5.06
N GLY A 150 -10.41 15.54 4.30
CA GLY A 150 -9.98 16.85 4.82
C GLY A 150 -10.91 17.40 5.88
N PHE A 151 -12.23 17.31 5.70
CA PHE A 151 -13.21 17.70 6.70
C PHE A 151 -13.00 16.94 8.02
N PHE A 152 -12.86 15.61 7.97
CA PHE A 152 -12.60 14.80 9.16
C PHE A 152 -11.26 15.11 9.82
N ARG A 153 -10.22 15.39 9.02
CA ARG A 153 -8.90 15.78 9.52
C ARG A 153 -8.95 17.13 10.22
N MET A 154 -9.57 18.13 9.61
CA MET A 154 -9.76 19.46 10.21
C MET A 154 -10.56 19.39 11.52
N ALA A 155 -11.57 18.54 11.61
CA ALA A 155 -12.34 18.37 12.84
C ALA A 155 -11.52 17.76 14.01
N ARG A 156 -10.46 17.01 13.72
CA ARG A 156 -9.67 16.27 14.73
C ARG A 156 -8.31 16.90 15.05
N ARG A 157 -7.68 17.55 14.08
CA ARG A 157 -6.28 18.03 14.17
C ARG A 157 -6.04 19.30 13.35
N TYR A 158 -6.97 20.25 13.47
CA TYR A 158 -6.91 21.54 12.76
C TYR A 158 -5.53 22.20 12.90
N GLY A 159 -4.98 22.66 11.77
CA GLY A 159 -3.66 23.32 11.72
C GLY A 159 -2.51 22.38 11.31
N ASN A 160 -2.69 21.06 11.37
CA ASN A 160 -1.68 20.15 10.80
C ASN A 160 -1.63 20.31 9.28
N PHE A 161 -0.53 19.89 8.66
CA PHE A 161 -0.29 20.01 7.22
C PHE A 161 -1.49 19.54 6.37
N ASP A 162 -2.09 18.40 6.72
CA ASP A 162 -3.21 17.78 6.00
C ASP A 162 -4.61 18.19 6.54
N ALA A 163 -4.65 19.18 7.43
CA ALA A 163 -5.84 19.67 8.10
C ALA A 163 -5.94 21.21 8.09
N THR A 164 -5.32 21.87 7.12
CA THR A 164 -5.51 23.30 6.86
C THR A 164 -6.53 23.52 5.75
N PRO A 165 -7.40 24.53 5.84
CA PRO A 165 -8.40 24.84 4.79
C PRO A 165 -7.75 25.04 3.40
N ARG A 166 -6.57 25.69 3.37
CA ARG A 166 -5.82 25.95 2.14
C ARG A 166 -5.42 24.64 1.45
N ASN A 167 -4.77 23.73 2.18
CA ASN A 167 -4.27 22.49 1.61
C ASN A 167 -5.42 21.55 1.22
N VAL A 168 -6.48 21.50 2.04
CA VAL A 168 -7.68 20.72 1.73
C VAL A 168 -8.34 21.24 0.46
N LEU A 169 -8.55 22.56 0.33
CA LEU A 169 -9.17 23.16 -0.85
C LEU A 169 -8.31 22.91 -2.11
N SER A 170 -7.00 23.09 -2.02
CA SER A 170 -6.07 22.82 -3.11
C SER A 170 -6.15 21.35 -3.57
N ALA A 171 -6.14 20.40 -2.64
CA ALA A 171 -6.30 18.98 -2.96
C ALA A 171 -7.67 18.66 -3.57
N VAL A 172 -8.76 19.28 -3.09
CA VAL A 172 -10.11 19.15 -3.67
C VAL A 172 -10.14 19.63 -5.13
N MET A 173 -9.44 20.70 -5.44
CA MET A 173 -9.30 21.21 -6.81
C MET A 173 -8.36 20.35 -7.68
N GLY A 174 -7.78 19.28 -7.14
CA GLY A 174 -6.85 18.41 -7.85
C GLY A 174 -5.43 18.96 -8.00
N LEU A 175 -5.07 19.93 -7.17
CA LEU A 175 -3.76 20.58 -7.07
C LEU A 175 -3.18 20.34 -5.66
N PRO A 176 -2.85 19.10 -5.29
CA PRO A 176 -2.40 18.80 -3.94
C PRO A 176 -1.08 19.52 -3.64
N PRO A 177 -0.84 19.93 -2.38
CA PRO A 177 0.42 20.59 -1.99
C PRO A 177 1.60 19.63 -2.21
N ASP A 178 2.73 20.17 -2.67
CA ASP A 178 3.96 19.43 -2.99
C ASP A 178 5.03 19.49 -1.88
N ASP A 179 4.87 20.40 -0.92
CA ASP A 179 5.78 20.63 0.21
C ASP A 179 5.50 19.69 1.40
N ARG A 180 5.33 18.40 1.12
CA ARG A 180 5.00 17.38 2.12
C ARG A 180 6.10 17.21 3.16
N PRO A 181 5.75 17.22 4.47
CA PRO A 181 6.72 16.93 5.52
C PRO A 181 7.32 15.52 5.38
N VAL A 182 8.64 15.43 5.54
CA VAL A 182 9.38 14.17 5.58
C VAL A 182 9.93 13.99 7.00
N ALA A 183 9.79 12.79 7.54
CA ALA A 183 10.42 12.39 8.79
C ALA A 183 11.23 11.11 8.59
N GLU A 184 12.21 10.89 9.45
CA GLU A 184 12.97 9.65 9.49
C GLU A 184 12.40 8.77 10.60
N ILE A 185 11.94 7.56 10.24
CA ILE A 185 11.33 6.61 11.19
C ILE A 185 12.34 5.59 11.74
N SER A 186 13.45 5.41 11.02
CA SER A 186 14.64 4.69 11.47
C SER A 186 15.83 5.17 10.62
N PRO A 187 17.09 4.94 11.03
CA PRO A 187 18.25 5.41 10.28
C PRO A 187 18.19 5.03 8.79
N GLY A 188 18.16 6.05 7.91
CA GLY A 188 18.09 5.88 6.48
C GLY A 188 16.69 5.57 5.91
N LEU A 189 15.64 5.49 6.72
CA LEU A 189 14.26 5.25 6.27
C LEU A 189 13.42 6.51 6.43
N ARG A 190 13.28 7.26 5.34
CA ARG A 190 12.51 8.50 5.27
C ARG A 190 11.06 8.23 4.88
N PHE A 191 10.15 9.01 5.44
CA PHE A 191 8.73 8.72 5.38
C PHE A 191 7.86 9.99 5.43
N HIS A 192 6.78 10.02 4.64
CA HIS A 192 5.71 10.99 4.76
C HIS A 192 4.60 10.44 5.63
N PHE A 193 4.35 11.01 6.80
CA PHE A 193 3.24 10.54 7.66
C PHE A 193 1.86 10.88 7.11
N GLU A 194 1.74 12.04 6.47
CA GLU A 194 0.49 12.50 5.89
C GLU A 194 0.35 12.05 4.44
N HIS A 195 -0.83 11.54 4.07
CA HIS A 195 -1.12 11.17 2.68
C HIS A 195 -1.41 12.37 1.79
N MET A 196 -1.86 13.51 2.37
CA MET A 196 -2.11 14.73 1.60
C MET A 196 -0.84 15.17 0.86
N GLY A 197 -1.02 15.59 -0.38
CA GLY A 197 0.08 15.87 -1.30
C GLY A 197 0.43 14.69 -2.21
N PHE A 198 0.00 13.47 -1.88
CA PHE A 198 0.12 12.36 -2.82
C PHE A 198 -0.91 12.45 -3.94
N ASP A 199 -0.43 12.41 -5.19
CA ASP A 199 -1.27 12.41 -6.38
C ASP A 199 -1.16 11.06 -7.11
N PHE A 200 -2.19 10.24 -6.99
CA PHE A 200 -2.23 8.93 -7.65
C PHE A 200 -2.11 9.02 -9.19
N ARG A 201 -2.43 10.16 -9.81
CA ARG A 201 -2.33 10.34 -11.27
C ARG A 201 -0.86 10.47 -11.68
N VAL A 202 -0.07 11.23 -10.90
CA VAL A 202 1.38 11.36 -11.07
C VAL A 202 2.03 10.01 -10.80
N PHE A 203 1.64 9.34 -9.72
CA PHE A 203 2.09 7.99 -9.39
C PHE A 203 1.77 6.99 -10.52
N ALA A 204 0.55 6.97 -11.05
CA ALA A 204 0.16 6.08 -12.16
C ALA A 204 1.00 6.30 -13.42
N LYS A 205 1.36 7.58 -13.72
CA LYS A 205 2.28 7.90 -14.81
C LYS A 205 3.67 7.33 -14.52
N LYS A 206 4.20 7.54 -13.33
CA LYS A 206 5.49 6.98 -12.91
C LYS A 206 5.48 5.44 -12.94
N LEU A 207 4.43 4.82 -12.41
CA LEU A 207 4.25 3.37 -12.44
C LEU A 207 4.28 2.82 -13.88
N SER A 208 3.69 3.55 -14.84
CA SER A 208 3.69 3.17 -16.26
C SER A 208 5.05 3.22 -16.94
N GLU A 209 6.07 3.83 -16.34
CA GLU A 209 7.45 3.79 -16.85
C GLU A 209 8.06 2.39 -16.64
N PHE A 210 7.77 1.74 -15.53
CA PHE A 210 8.33 0.46 -15.10
C PHE A 210 7.45 -0.74 -15.46
N PHE A 211 6.13 -0.53 -15.53
CA PHE A 211 5.16 -1.62 -15.61
C PHE A 211 4.14 -1.43 -16.72
N LEU A 212 3.60 -2.57 -17.19
CA LEU A 212 2.44 -2.63 -18.09
C LEU A 212 1.16 -2.70 -17.24
N MET A 213 0.29 -1.70 -17.38
CA MET A 213 -1.00 -1.66 -16.70
C MET A 213 -1.94 -2.72 -17.25
N GLN A 214 -2.39 -3.65 -16.40
CA GLN A 214 -3.35 -4.69 -16.74
C GLN A 214 -4.77 -4.31 -16.34
N LYS A 215 -4.93 -3.74 -15.14
CA LYS A 215 -6.23 -3.36 -14.60
C LYS A 215 -6.09 -2.18 -13.66
N ARG A 216 -7.15 -1.37 -13.61
CA ARG A 216 -7.32 -0.30 -12.62
C ARG A 216 -8.71 -0.43 -12.01
N THR A 217 -8.81 -0.34 -10.68
CA THR A 217 -10.10 -0.40 -9.98
C THR A 217 -10.08 0.45 -8.72
N TYR A 218 -11.26 0.79 -8.22
CA TYR A 218 -11.43 1.59 -7.00
C TYR A 218 -12.11 0.76 -5.91
N SER A 219 -11.89 1.12 -4.65
CA SER A 219 -12.47 0.44 -3.48
C SER A 219 -13.10 1.48 -2.53
N PRO A 220 -14.19 1.13 -1.84
CA PRO A 220 -14.86 -0.18 -1.80
C PRO A 220 -15.88 -0.43 -2.92
N MET A 221 -16.31 0.58 -3.65
CA MET A 221 -17.36 0.50 -4.68
C MET A 221 -16.80 0.90 -6.05
N PRO A 222 -16.30 -0.06 -6.87
CA PRO A 222 -15.60 0.24 -8.12
C PRO A 222 -16.39 1.08 -9.11
N PHE A 223 -17.72 0.94 -9.13
CA PHE A 223 -18.62 1.67 -10.03
C PHE A 223 -18.71 3.17 -9.74
N LEU A 224 -18.31 3.63 -8.54
CA LEU A 224 -18.24 5.05 -8.18
C LEU A 224 -16.91 5.71 -8.56
N GLY A 225 -15.95 4.94 -9.05
CA GLY A 225 -14.69 5.44 -9.60
C GLY A 225 -13.93 6.36 -8.64
N PHE A 226 -13.53 7.51 -9.13
CA PHE A 226 -12.71 8.50 -8.41
C PHE A 226 -13.38 9.12 -7.16
N LEU A 227 -14.62 8.80 -6.86
CA LEU A 227 -15.27 9.19 -5.61
C LEU A 227 -14.83 8.32 -4.43
N MET A 228 -14.18 7.19 -4.72
CA MET A 228 -13.73 6.24 -3.70
C MET A 228 -12.36 6.60 -3.13
N PRO A 229 -12.14 6.24 -1.85
CA PRO A 229 -10.92 6.63 -1.13
C PRO A 229 -9.64 5.92 -1.58
N GLU A 230 -9.75 4.82 -2.31
CA GLU A 230 -8.64 3.95 -2.68
C GLU A 230 -8.67 3.60 -4.17
N ILE A 231 -7.49 3.45 -4.77
CA ILE A 231 -7.32 2.96 -6.14
C ILE A 231 -6.26 1.84 -6.17
N TYR A 232 -6.54 0.82 -6.98
CA TYR A 232 -5.66 -0.34 -7.18
C TYR A 232 -5.22 -0.42 -8.64
N PHE A 233 -3.95 -0.75 -8.79
CA PHE A 233 -3.31 -1.02 -10.08
C PHE A 233 -2.85 -2.48 -10.09
N VAL A 234 -3.32 -3.26 -11.05
CA VAL A 234 -2.73 -4.56 -11.36
C VAL A 234 -1.77 -4.35 -12.51
N VAL A 235 -0.52 -4.69 -12.29
CA VAL A 235 0.56 -4.40 -13.24
C VAL A 235 1.47 -5.60 -13.44
N LYS A 236 2.13 -5.65 -14.61
CA LYS A 236 3.16 -6.61 -14.98
C LYS A 236 4.46 -5.87 -15.27
N ALA A 237 5.61 -6.42 -14.87
CA ALA A 237 6.91 -5.79 -15.14
C ALA A 237 7.14 -5.60 -16.64
N LYS A 238 7.64 -4.43 -17.04
CA LYS A 238 8.23 -4.23 -18.38
C LYS A 238 9.61 -4.88 -18.41
N ARG A 239 9.91 -5.50 -19.51
CA ARG A 239 11.25 -6.05 -19.80
C ARG A 239 12.01 -5.12 -20.71
#